data_9ce8eca322ed51979071509487c5ff72
#
_entry.id   9ce8eca322ed51979071509487c5ff72
#
_cell.length_a   1.000
_cell.length_b   1.000
_cell.length_c   1.000
_cell.angle_alpha   90.00
_cell.angle_beta   90.00
_cell.angle_gamma   90.00
#
_symmetry.space_group_name_H-M   'P 1'
#
loop_
_entity.id
_entity.type
_entity.pdbx_description
1 polymer ?
#
loop_
_entity_poly.entity_id
_entity_poly.type
_entity_poly.pdbx_seq_one_letter_code
_entity_poly.pdbx_strand_id
1 'polypeptide(L)'
;MNERRNDIDNARAILIAMVVLGHILNCANPGYSIIPYVLVREFFNAFEMPAFFLLSGMMTDGEKWRRRSTGEYFVRKVKTLVVPYVFFECIAIIYKHFILHTISLTDGLCAMITLHCNVGSDWFLPAMFLACAFYYIYIRFPYKMGWGISCVIFLLMLHFLTPVEGRYWQILLFRGILGFVFMMVGNLLKNQLANLNWKKIGCALFLTAASAAICFKLSLDNSFYSGVLCAPALYLISGTCGASFILGLARRIPWKWLAWIGQNTLVIMGTHQLVLYTIPGNSSPLWVAGVFVLIAAVETAVVYLTNRFCPELIGKKRKEPSYD
;
A
#
# COMPACT_ATOMS: atom_id res chain seq x y z
N MET A 1 28.19 2.80 -1.08
CA MET A 1 26.90 2.12 -1.36
C MET A 1 26.14 2.08 -0.05
N ASN A 2 24.93 2.71 0.03
CA ASN A 2 24.10 2.51 1.23
C ASN A 2 23.68 1.07 1.28
N GLU A 3 24.00 0.36 2.34
CA GLU A 3 23.48 -0.99 2.58
C GLU A 3 21.96 -0.98 2.48
N ARG A 4 21.43 -1.93 1.72
CA ARG A 4 19.99 -2.06 1.53
C ARG A 4 19.35 -2.44 2.86
N ARG A 5 18.31 -1.74 3.25
CA ARG A 5 17.63 -1.95 4.53
C ARG A 5 16.67 -3.13 4.45
N ASN A 6 17.20 -4.32 4.75
CA ASN A 6 16.42 -5.57 4.76
C ASN A 6 15.25 -5.54 5.75
N ASP A 7 15.35 -4.77 6.84
CA ASP A 7 14.27 -4.59 7.81
C ASP A 7 13.01 -3.97 7.19
N ILE A 8 13.18 -2.99 6.29
CA ILE A 8 12.05 -2.37 5.59
C ILE A 8 11.48 -3.30 4.51
N ASP A 9 12.36 -4.02 3.79
CA ASP A 9 11.90 -5.01 2.81
C ASP A 9 11.12 -6.14 3.52
N ASN A 10 11.59 -6.64 4.66
CA ASN A 10 10.86 -7.62 5.48
C ASN A 10 9.50 -7.07 5.98
N ALA A 11 9.46 -5.81 6.42
CA ALA A 11 8.19 -5.18 6.82
C ALA A 11 7.19 -5.12 5.67
N ARG A 12 7.64 -4.74 4.47
CA ARG A 12 6.79 -4.74 3.27
C ARG A 12 6.28 -6.14 2.91
N ALA A 13 7.12 -7.17 3.08
CA ALA A 13 6.71 -8.55 2.84
C ALA A 13 5.60 -9.00 3.79
N ILE A 14 5.69 -8.65 5.07
CA ILE A 14 4.63 -8.94 6.04
C ILE A 14 3.36 -8.19 5.65
N LEU A 15 3.46 -6.91 5.32
CA LEU A 15 2.31 -6.08 4.93
C LEU A 15 1.62 -6.61 3.66
N ILE A 16 2.37 -6.99 2.62
CA ILE A 16 1.73 -7.51 1.40
C ILE A 16 1.07 -8.86 1.64
N ALA A 17 1.61 -9.71 2.52
CA ALA A 17 0.95 -10.94 2.92
C ALA A 17 -0.38 -10.68 3.64
N MET A 18 -0.45 -9.62 4.48
CA MET A 18 -1.70 -9.19 5.13
C MET A 18 -2.72 -8.67 4.11
N VAL A 19 -2.28 -7.88 3.12
CA VAL A 19 -3.14 -7.40 2.02
C VAL A 19 -3.74 -8.57 1.24
N VAL A 20 -2.90 -9.53 0.83
CA VAL A 20 -3.35 -10.74 0.11
C VAL A 20 -4.35 -11.52 0.96
N LEU A 21 -4.04 -11.77 2.24
CA LEU A 21 -4.94 -12.46 3.14
C LEU A 21 -6.25 -11.69 3.34
N GLY A 22 -6.21 -10.36 3.46
CA GLY A 22 -7.40 -9.50 3.56
C GLY A 22 -8.33 -9.66 2.35
N HIS A 23 -7.77 -9.71 1.13
CA HIS A 23 -8.56 -9.96 -0.08
C HIS A 23 -9.13 -11.38 -0.15
N ILE A 24 -8.38 -12.40 0.31
CA ILE A 24 -8.88 -13.77 0.42
C ILE A 24 -10.04 -13.84 1.40
N LEU A 25 -9.94 -13.19 2.56
CA LEU A 25 -11.01 -13.13 3.56
C LEU A 25 -12.27 -12.44 3.03
N ASN A 26 -12.14 -11.43 2.17
CA ASN A 26 -13.29 -10.82 1.48
C ASN A 26 -13.97 -11.80 0.54
N CYS A 27 -13.20 -12.57 -0.23
CA CYS A 27 -13.76 -13.60 -1.11
C CYS A 27 -14.40 -14.76 -0.32
N ALA A 28 -13.84 -15.09 0.86
CA ALA A 28 -14.36 -16.13 1.73
C ALA A 28 -15.63 -15.72 2.50
N ASN A 29 -15.83 -14.42 2.69
CA ASN A 29 -16.93 -13.86 3.51
C ASN A 29 -17.52 -12.60 2.88
N PRO A 30 -18.11 -12.67 1.66
CA PRO A 30 -18.62 -11.49 0.95
C PRO A 30 -19.78 -10.81 1.69
N GLY A 31 -20.50 -11.54 2.53
CA GLY A 31 -21.61 -11.01 3.34
C GLY A 31 -21.21 -10.52 4.74
N TYR A 32 -19.92 -10.50 5.07
CA TYR A 32 -19.40 -10.09 6.41
C TYR A 32 -20.05 -10.78 7.60
N SER A 33 -20.57 -12.01 7.41
CA SER A 33 -21.30 -12.78 8.45
C SER A 33 -20.38 -13.54 9.42
N ILE A 34 -19.14 -13.84 8.99
CA ILE A 34 -18.17 -14.62 9.77
C ILE A 34 -17.32 -13.64 10.60
N ILE A 35 -17.71 -13.43 11.85
CA ILE A 35 -17.09 -12.45 12.75
C ILE A 35 -15.56 -12.59 12.87
N PRO A 36 -14.95 -13.77 13.04
CA PRO A 36 -13.49 -13.88 13.07
C PRO A 36 -12.80 -13.33 11.83
N TYR A 37 -13.35 -13.52 10.63
CA TYR A 37 -12.80 -12.99 9.37
C TYR A 37 -12.92 -11.47 9.31
N VAL A 38 -14.07 -10.95 9.77
CA VAL A 38 -14.28 -9.51 9.86
C VAL A 38 -13.27 -8.86 10.81
N LEU A 39 -13.08 -9.40 12.01
CA LEU A 39 -12.14 -8.87 12.99
C LEU A 39 -10.70 -8.85 12.49
N VAL A 40 -10.23 -9.93 11.84
CA VAL A 40 -8.88 -9.97 11.25
C VAL A 40 -8.73 -8.92 10.17
N ARG A 41 -9.73 -8.79 9.31
CA ARG A 41 -9.73 -7.82 8.22
C ARG A 41 -9.74 -6.38 8.72
N GLU A 42 -10.61 -6.05 9.69
CA GLU A 42 -10.67 -4.71 10.30
C GLU A 42 -9.35 -4.35 11.01
N PHE A 43 -8.74 -5.32 11.68
CA PHE A 43 -7.42 -5.13 12.27
C PHE A 43 -6.35 -4.81 11.20
N PHE A 44 -6.34 -5.50 10.06
CA PHE A 44 -5.41 -5.21 8.97
C PHE A 44 -5.68 -3.86 8.33
N ASN A 45 -6.93 -3.55 7.99
CA ASN A 45 -7.35 -2.28 7.41
C ASN A 45 -6.93 -1.08 8.24
N ALA A 46 -6.86 -1.23 9.57
CA ALA A 46 -6.51 -0.15 10.47
C ALA A 46 -5.08 0.41 10.23
N PHE A 47 -4.18 -0.36 9.60
CA PHE A 47 -2.79 0.09 9.47
C PHE A 47 -2.03 -0.41 8.22
N GLU A 48 -2.50 -1.41 7.48
CA GLU A 48 -1.71 -2.00 6.39
C GLU A 48 -1.35 -0.98 5.31
N MET A 49 -2.32 -0.22 4.81
CA MET A 49 -2.08 0.82 3.82
C MET A 49 -1.32 2.02 4.40
N PRO A 50 -1.71 2.60 5.55
CA PRO A 50 -0.90 3.57 6.27
C PRO A 50 0.57 3.20 6.40
N ALA A 51 0.87 1.93 6.72
CA ALA A 51 2.23 1.46 6.92
C ALA A 51 3.06 1.51 5.62
N PHE A 52 2.50 1.19 4.45
CA PHE A 52 3.22 1.33 3.18
C PHE A 52 3.62 2.77 2.89
N PHE A 53 2.73 3.74 3.13
CA PHE A 53 3.03 5.16 2.98
C PHE A 53 4.07 5.63 4.01
N LEU A 54 3.92 5.23 5.26
CA LEU A 54 4.86 5.57 6.35
C LEU A 54 6.27 5.04 6.05
N LEU A 55 6.42 3.77 5.66
CA LEU A 55 7.70 3.18 5.27
C LEU A 55 8.29 3.89 4.04
N SER A 56 7.47 4.33 3.10
CA SER A 56 7.92 5.11 1.93
C SER A 56 8.46 6.47 2.35
N GLY A 57 7.83 7.14 3.32
CA GLY A 57 8.31 8.38 3.92
C GLY A 57 9.64 8.22 4.66
N MET A 58 9.80 7.14 5.44
CA MET A 58 11.07 6.81 6.12
C MET A 58 12.23 6.64 5.13
N MET A 59 11.96 6.10 3.95
CA MET A 59 12.97 5.87 2.90
C MET A 59 13.24 7.09 2.03
N THR A 60 12.43 8.12 2.13
CA THR A 60 12.59 9.31 1.30
C THR A 60 13.58 10.27 1.95
N ASP A 61 14.72 10.47 1.31
CA ASP A 61 15.71 11.45 1.70
C ASP A 61 15.32 12.83 1.16
N GLY A 62 14.69 13.65 2.01
CA GLY A 62 14.23 14.99 1.67
C GLY A 62 15.36 15.93 1.28
N GLU A 63 16.52 15.87 1.94
CA GLU A 63 17.68 16.72 1.63
C GLU A 63 18.25 16.43 0.24
N LYS A 64 18.35 15.15 -0.10
CA LYS A 64 18.78 14.72 -1.45
C LYS A 64 17.87 15.28 -2.53
N TRP A 65 16.54 15.20 -2.32
CA TRP A 65 15.56 15.65 -3.31
C TRP A 65 15.41 17.17 -3.34
N ARG A 66 15.70 17.87 -2.24
CA ARG A 66 15.76 19.33 -2.22
C ARG A 66 16.87 19.88 -3.13
N ARG A 67 17.99 19.14 -3.25
CA ARG A 67 19.14 19.51 -4.08
C ARG A 67 19.02 19.13 -5.57
N ARG A 68 18.05 18.27 -5.92
CA ARG A 68 17.82 17.79 -7.29
C ARG A 68 16.72 18.56 -7.99
N SER A 69 16.73 18.49 -9.33
CA SER A 69 15.73 19.15 -10.15
C SER A 69 14.34 18.50 -9.97
N THR A 70 13.28 19.30 -10.17
CA THR A 70 11.90 18.84 -10.16
C THR A 70 11.67 17.75 -11.21
N GLY A 71 12.24 17.94 -12.42
CA GLY A 71 12.13 16.96 -13.49
C GLY A 71 12.70 15.59 -13.13
N GLU A 72 13.89 15.53 -12.50
CA GLU A 72 14.49 14.26 -12.07
C GLU A 72 13.61 13.52 -11.07
N TYR A 73 13.00 14.24 -10.12
CA TYR A 73 12.11 13.65 -9.14
C TYR A 73 10.88 13.02 -9.81
N PHE A 74 10.17 13.80 -10.63
CA PHE A 74 8.94 13.34 -11.26
C PHE A 74 9.18 12.25 -12.31
N VAL A 75 10.22 12.37 -13.15
CA VAL A 75 10.60 11.30 -14.09
C VAL A 75 10.85 9.98 -13.35
N ARG A 76 11.54 10.04 -12.20
CA ARG A 76 11.73 8.83 -11.40
C ARG A 76 10.41 8.28 -10.85
N LYS A 77 9.50 9.15 -10.38
CA LYS A 77 8.20 8.70 -9.85
C LYS A 77 7.29 8.15 -10.95
N VAL A 78 7.30 8.74 -12.12
CA VAL A 78 6.61 8.20 -13.31
C VAL A 78 7.12 6.79 -13.62
N LYS A 79 8.45 6.60 -13.73
CA LYS A 79 9.05 5.29 -14.01
C LYS A 79 8.74 4.23 -12.93
N THR A 80 8.59 4.62 -11.67
CA THR A 80 8.42 3.67 -10.55
C THR A 80 6.99 3.48 -10.08
N LEU A 81 6.03 4.31 -10.52
CA LEU A 81 4.62 4.26 -10.09
C LEU A 81 3.66 4.29 -11.27
N VAL A 82 3.82 5.24 -12.22
CA VAL A 82 2.87 5.38 -13.34
C VAL A 82 3.09 4.29 -14.39
N VAL A 83 4.34 4.02 -14.77
CA VAL A 83 4.64 2.95 -15.74
C VAL A 83 4.18 1.59 -15.22
N PRO A 84 4.47 1.18 -13.97
CA PRO A 84 3.90 -0.04 -13.40
C PRO A 84 2.37 -0.05 -13.35
N TYR A 85 1.73 1.08 -13.00
CA TYR A 85 0.28 1.20 -13.01
C TYR A 85 -0.30 0.84 -14.37
N VAL A 86 0.17 1.50 -15.43
CA VAL A 86 -0.29 1.24 -16.80
C VAL A 86 -0.01 -0.21 -17.20
N PHE A 87 1.14 -0.76 -16.82
CA PHE A 87 1.52 -2.15 -17.13
C PHE A 87 0.55 -3.16 -16.49
N PHE A 88 0.24 -3.03 -15.18
CA PHE A 88 -0.67 -3.95 -14.51
C PHE A 88 -2.12 -3.77 -14.98
N GLU A 89 -2.56 -2.54 -15.22
CA GLU A 89 -3.89 -2.27 -15.76
C GLU A 89 -4.05 -2.86 -17.17
N CYS A 90 -3.03 -2.78 -18.05
CA CYS A 90 -3.07 -3.46 -19.35
C CYS A 90 -3.19 -4.98 -19.21
N ILE A 91 -2.44 -5.59 -18.29
CA ILE A 91 -2.56 -7.04 -18.01
C ILE A 91 -3.98 -7.35 -17.52
N ALA A 92 -4.51 -6.54 -16.60
CA ALA A 92 -5.86 -6.72 -16.06
C ALA A 92 -6.95 -6.60 -17.13
N ILE A 93 -6.84 -5.62 -18.03
CA ILE A 93 -7.78 -5.44 -19.15
C ILE A 93 -7.76 -6.65 -20.07
N ILE A 94 -6.58 -7.09 -20.50
CA ILE A 94 -6.41 -8.26 -21.35
C ILE A 94 -7.00 -9.49 -20.66
N TYR A 95 -6.68 -9.71 -19.39
CA TYR A 95 -7.15 -10.86 -18.63
C TYR A 95 -8.66 -10.86 -18.44
N LYS A 96 -9.26 -9.73 -18.02
CA LYS A 96 -10.71 -9.61 -17.80
C LYS A 96 -11.51 -9.67 -19.11
N HIS A 97 -10.96 -9.13 -20.20
CA HIS A 97 -11.65 -9.14 -21.50
C HIS A 97 -11.58 -10.51 -22.17
N PHE A 98 -10.38 -11.08 -22.35
CA PHE A 98 -10.19 -12.27 -23.16
C PHE A 98 -10.32 -13.59 -22.39
N ILE A 99 -10.08 -13.59 -21.07
CA ILE A 99 -10.11 -14.81 -20.26
C ILE A 99 -11.38 -14.89 -19.41
N LEU A 100 -11.72 -13.81 -18.69
CA LEU A 100 -12.89 -13.80 -17.82
C LEU A 100 -14.16 -13.35 -18.53
N HIS A 101 -14.06 -12.65 -19.66
CA HIS A 101 -15.18 -12.07 -20.41
C HIS A 101 -16.09 -11.16 -19.53
N THR A 102 -15.52 -10.42 -18.60
CA THR A 102 -16.24 -9.61 -17.61
C THR A 102 -16.31 -8.13 -17.94
N ILE A 103 -15.44 -7.63 -18.83
CA ILE A 103 -15.42 -6.21 -19.26
C ILE A 103 -15.19 -6.08 -20.75
N SER A 104 -15.63 -4.98 -21.36
CA SER A 104 -15.22 -4.61 -22.71
C SER A 104 -13.82 -3.94 -22.68
N LEU A 105 -13.13 -3.93 -23.83
CA LEU A 105 -11.84 -3.21 -23.94
C LEU A 105 -12.01 -1.72 -23.68
N THR A 106 -13.09 -1.14 -24.16
CA THR A 106 -13.41 0.30 -23.98
C THR A 106 -13.63 0.63 -22.51
N ASP A 107 -14.42 -0.18 -21.78
CA ASP A 107 -14.67 0.03 -20.36
C ASP A 107 -13.38 -0.12 -19.54
N GLY A 108 -12.56 -1.13 -19.87
CA GLY A 108 -11.28 -1.33 -19.24
C GLY A 108 -10.32 -0.15 -19.45
N LEU A 109 -10.21 0.36 -20.66
CA LEU A 109 -9.38 1.54 -20.97
C LEU A 109 -9.93 2.80 -20.29
N CYS A 110 -11.24 3.00 -20.28
CA CYS A 110 -11.87 4.10 -19.54
C CYS A 110 -11.57 4.02 -18.05
N ALA A 111 -11.70 2.84 -17.44
CA ALA A 111 -11.39 2.63 -16.04
C ALA A 111 -9.91 2.96 -15.73
N MET A 112 -8.97 2.51 -16.56
CA MET A 112 -7.55 2.82 -16.41
C MET A 112 -7.29 4.33 -16.50
N ILE A 113 -7.83 5.03 -17.51
CA ILE A 113 -7.60 6.46 -17.73
C ILE A 113 -8.25 7.30 -16.62
N THR A 114 -9.44 6.93 -16.18
CA THR A 114 -10.18 7.62 -15.12
C THR A 114 -9.73 7.22 -13.72
N LEU A 115 -8.71 6.36 -13.60
CA LEU A 115 -8.13 5.87 -12.34
C LEU A 115 -9.11 5.10 -11.45
N HIS A 116 -10.15 4.51 -12.06
CA HIS A 116 -11.08 3.60 -11.38
C HIS A 116 -10.47 2.25 -11.07
N CYS A 117 -9.41 1.90 -11.76
CA CYS A 117 -8.65 0.67 -11.68
C CYS A 117 -9.46 -0.60 -12.02
N ASN A 118 -8.91 -1.41 -12.91
CA ASN A 118 -9.49 -2.71 -13.26
C ASN A 118 -9.19 -3.79 -12.20
N VAL A 119 -8.14 -3.58 -11.40
CA VAL A 119 -7.78 -4.39 -10.24
C VAL A 119 -7.94 -3.55 -8.98
N GLY A 120 -8.66 -4.09 -8.00
CA GLY A 120 -9.00 -3.34 -6.79
C GLY A 120 -7.80 -2.89 -5.95
N SER A 121 -6.61 -3.50 -6.11
CA SER A 121 -5.37 -3.09 -5.42
C SER A 121 -4.60 -1.99 -6.13
N ASP A 122 -4.81 -1.77 -7.43
CA ASP A 122 -3.98 -0.87 -8.23
C ASP A 122 -4.21 0.62 -7.93
N TRP A 123 -5.30 0.97 -7.23
CA TRP A 123 -5.55 2.32 -6.73
C TRP A 123 -4.38 2.89 -5.90
N PHE A 124 -3.59 2.00 -5.29
CA PHE A 124 -2.46 2.38 -4.45
C PHE A 124 -1.39 3.15 -5.23
N LEU A 125 -1.15 2.80 -6.50
CA LEU A 125 -0.09 3.42 -7.30
C LEU A 125 -0.36 4.89 -7.63
N PRO A 126 -1.53 5.30 -8.16
CA PRO A 126 -1.85 6.71 -8.36
C PRO A 126 -1.95 7.48 -7.02
N ALA A 127 -2.47 6.86 -5.95
CA ALA A 127 -2.49 7.49 -4.63
C ALA A 127 -1.08 7.73 -4.09
N MET A 128 -0.16 6.77 -4.23
CA MET A 128 1.24 6.90 -3.86
C MET A 128 1.95 7.97 -4.71
N PHE A 129 1.64 8.08 -6.00
CA PHE A 129 2.18 9.13 -6.86
C PHE A 129 1.78 10.52 -6.36
N LEU A 130 0.49 10.73 -6.05
CA LEU A 130 0.00 11.98 -5.47
C LEU A 130 0.64 12.28 -4.10
N ALA A 131 0.69 11.29 -3.22
CA ALA A 131 1.35 11.44 -1.92
C ALA A 131 2.82 11.87 -2.07
N CYS A 132 3.53 11.28 -3.03
CA CYS A 132 4.90 11.69 -3.36
C CYS A 132 4.98 13.11 -3.92
N ALA A 133 3.99 13.55 -4.72
CA ALA A 133 3.94 14.93 -5.24
C ALA A 133 3.72 15.94 -4.11
N PHE A 134 2.78 15.70 -3.19
CA PHE A 134 2.58 16.52 -2.01
C PHE A 134 3.82 16.54 -1.11
N TYR A 135 4.45 15.38 -0.90
CA TYR A 135 5.68 15.28 -0.11
C TYR A 135 6.82 16.07 -0.75
N TYR A 136 6.94 16.06 -2.08
CA TYR A 136 7.94 16.86 -2.80
C TYR A 136 7.72 18.36 -2.59
N ILE A 137 6.48 18.84 -2.63
CA ILE A 137 6.13 20.23 -2.34
C ILE A 137 6.49 20.56 -0.88
N TYR A 138 6.09 19.70 0.06
CA TYR A 138 6.38 19.86 1.48
C TYR A 138 7.87 20.06 1.78
N ILE A 139 8.76 19.27 1.21
CA ILE A 139 10.21 19.38 1.46
C ILE A 139 10.84 20.68 0.91
N ARG A 140 10.13 21.43 0.06
CA ARG A 140 10.60 22.73 -0.46
C ARG A 140 10.37 23.89 0.51
N PHE A 141 9.47 23.74 1.46
CA PHE A 141 9.19 24.76 2.46
C PHE A 141 10.12 24.63 3.69
N PRO A 142 10.36 25.73 4.43
CA PRO A 142 10.95 25.65 5.75
C PRO A 142 10.11 24.74 6.66
N TYR A 143 10.77 23.96 7.50
CA TYR A 143 10.14 22.88 8.30
C TYR A 143 8.85 23.32 9.03
N LYS A 144 8.88 24.44 9.78
CA LYS A 144 7.70 24.93 10.52
C LYS A 144 6.55 25.30 9.59
N MET A 145 6.84 25.98 8.48
CA MET A 145 5.84 26.38 7.50
C MET A 145 5.26 25.17 6.76
N GLY A 146 6.10 24.21 6.38
CA GLY A 146 5.66 22.97 5.75
C GLY A 146 4.68 22.19 6.64
N TRP A 147 4.95 22.12 7.95
CA TRP A 147 4.04 21.52 8.93
C TRP A 147 2.69 22.25 8.99
N GLY A 148 2.70 23.56 9.13
CA GLY A 148 1.48 24.34 9.18
C GLY A 148 0.60 24.15 7.94
N ILE A 149 1.20 24.25 6.76
CA ILE A 149 0.49 24.01 5.48
C ILE A 149 -0.09 22.59 5.43
N SER A 150 0.68 21.58 5.86
CA SER A 150 0.22 20.19 5.85
C SER A 150 -0.96 19.95 6.79
N CYS A 151 -0.95 20.54 7.97
CA CYS A 151 -2.08 20.50 8.90
C CYS A 151 -3.33 21.15 8.29
N VAL A 152 -3.18 22.30 7.64
CA VAL A 152 -4.28 22.99 6.97
C VAL A 152 -4.84 22.13 5.83
N ILE A 153 -3.98 21.57 4.97
CA ILE A 153 -4.41 20.68 3.88
C ILE A 153 -5.16 19.47 4.43
N PHE A 154 -4.67 18.88 5.53
CA PHE A 154 -5.33 17.74 6.17
C PHE A 154 -6.71 18.08 6.72
N LEU A 155 -6.83 19.22 7.41
CA LEU A 155 -8.10 19.70 7.93
C LEU A 155 -9.11 20.04 6.81
N LEU A 156 -8.63 20.68 5.73
CA LEU A 156 -9.45 20.93 4.55
C LEU A 156 -9.89 19.61 3.87
N MET A 157 -9.01 18.62 3.83
CA MET A 157 -9.39 17.28 3.35
C MET A 157 -10.52 16.69 4.18
N LEU A 158 -10.42 16.72 5.50
CA LEU A 158 -11.47 16.20 6.39
C LEU A 158 -12.80 16.93 6.23
N HIS A 159 -12.76 18.21 5.87
CA HIS A 159 -13.98 19.02 5.72
C HIS A 159 -14.62 18.91 4.33
N PHE A 160 -13.82 18.93 3.26
CA PHE A 160 -14.33 19.04 1.88
C PHE A 160 -14.29 17.75 1.08
N LEU A 161 -13.46 16.78 1.46
CA LEU A 161 -13.29 15.52 0.71
C LEU A 161 -14.02 14.34 1.37
N THR A 162 -15.07 14.59 2.17
CA THR A 162 -16.00 13.52 2.52
C THR A 162 -16.53 12.89 1.23
N PRO A 163 -16.40 11.57 1.05
CA PRO A 163 -16.72 10.94 -0.22
C PRO A 163 -18.19 11.15 -0.53
N VAL A 164 -18.42 11.75 -1.69
CA VAL A 164 -19.73 11.79 -2.33
C VAL A 164 -19.71 10.69 -3.38
N GLU A 165 -20.68 9.82 -3.37
CA GLU A 165 -20.82 8.75 -4.36
C GLU A 165 -20.61 9.27 -5.80
N GLY A 166 -19.77 8.56 -6.57
CA GLY A 166 -19.49 8.87 -7.97
C GLY A 166 -18.37 9.89 -8.26
N ARG A 167 -17.69 10.45 -7.25
CA ARG A 167 -16.60 11.41 -7.47
C ARG A 167 -15.22 10.81 -7.22
N TYR A 168 -14.74 9.98 -8.12
CA TYR A 168 -13.47 9.25 -7.99
C TYR A 168 -12.24 10.13 -7.79
N TRP A 169 -12.19 11.32 -8.40
CA TRP A 169 -11.08 12.26 -8.21
C TRP A 169 -10.99 12.76 -6.76
N GLN A 170 -12.13 12.88 -6.04
CA GLN A 170 -12.12 13.24 -4.62
C GLN A 170 -11.52 12.12 -3.77
N ILE A 171 -11.91 10.87 -4.04
CA ILE A 171 -11.35 9.70 -3.36
C ILE A 171 -9.85 9.59 -3.62
N LEU A 172 -9.42 9.81 -4.87
CA LEU A 172 -8.00 9.78 -5.22
C LEU A 172 -7.22 10.89 -4.50
N LEU A 173 -7.76 12.11 -4.46
CA LEU A 173 -7.15 13.24 -3.76
C LEU A 173 -7.09 12.98 -2.26
N PHE A 174 -8.16 12.46 -1.65
CA PHE A 174 -8.20 12.01 -0.27
C PHE A 174 -7.10 10.99 0.03
N ARG A 175 -7.01 9.92 -0.77
CA ARG A 175 -5.97 8.90 -0.64
C ARG A 175 -4.56 9.48 -0.75
N GLY A 176 -4.35 10.40 -1.69
CA GLY A 176 -3.06 11.10 -1.88
C GLY A 176 -2.66 11.95 -0.68
N ILE A 177 -3.58 12.75 -0.12
CA ILE A 177 -3.33 13.61 1.04
C ILE A 177 -3.11 12.76 2.30
N LEU A 178 -3.96 11.77 2.55
CA LEU A 178 -3.81 10.87 3.70
C LEU A 178 -2.48 10.09 3.62
N GLY A 179 -2.13 9.59 2.44
CA GLY A 179 -0.84 8.94 2.18
C GLY A 179 0.34 9.88 2.44
N PHE A 180 0.24 11.14 2.01
CA PHE A 180 1.24 12.16 2.29
C PHE A 180 1.42 12.40 3.80
N VAL A 181 0.34 12.47 4.57
CA VAL A 181 0.40 12.61 6.04
C VAL A 181 1.18 11.45 6.66
N PHE A 182 0.92 10.19 6.26
CA PHE A 182 1.68 9.04 6.75
C PHE A 182 3.15 9.05 6.28
N MET A 183 3.44 9.54 5.07
CA MET A 183 4.83 9.74 4.64
C MET A 183 5.56 10.78 5.50
N MET A 184 4.91 11.88 5.85
CA MET A 184 5.46 12.87 6.79
C MET A 184 5.75 12.26 8.16
N VAL A 185 4.78 11.54 8.75
CA VAL A 185 4.94 10.85 10.03
C VAL A 185 6.11 9.88 9.96
N GLY A 186 6.23 9.10 8.88
CA GLY A 186 7.34 8.17 8.68
C GLY A 186 8.70 8.85 8.61
N ASN A 187 8.80 9.98 7.91
CA ASN A 187 10.05 10.75 7.85
C ASN A 187 10.44 11.34 9.21
N LEU A 188 9.47 11.85 9.96
CA LEU A 188 9.69 12.39 11.30
C LEU A 188 10.16 11.35 12.30
N LEU A 189 9.47 10.21 12.31
CA LEU A 189 9.70 9.15 13.30
C LEU A 189 10.83 8.21 12.90
N LYS A 190 11.51 8.42 11.76
CA LYS A 190 12.54 7.49 11.25
C LYS A 190 13.62 7.13 12.27
N ASN A 191 14.06 8.10 13.09
CA ASN A 191 15.09 7.90 14.11
C ASN A 191 14.54 7.17 15.34
N GLN A 192 13.32 7.51 15.79
CA GLN A 192 12.62 6.84 16.90
C GLN A 192 12.30 5.39 16.54
N LEU A 193 11.83 5.20 15.31
CA LEU A 193 11.54 3.88 14.75
C LEU A 193 12.80 3.04 14.48
N ALA A 194 14.00 3.67 14.47
CA ALA A 194 15.24 2.93 14.38
C ALA A 194 15.51 2.06 15.62
N ASN A 195 15.05 2.48 16.81
CA ASN A 195 15.36 1.85 18.10
C ASN A 195 14.08 1.35 18.81
N LEU A 196 13.43 0.33 18.23
CA LEU A 196 12.26 -0.31 18.81
C LEU A 196 12.66 -1.50 19.69
N ASN A 197 12.44 -1.41 21.01
CA ASN A 197 12.56 -2.53 21.93
C ASN A 197 11.21 -3.28 22.07
N TRP A 198 11.20 -4.45 22.72
CA TRP A 198 10.01 -5.27 22.86
C TRP A 198 8.85 -4.56 23.59
N LYS A 199 9.14 -3.69 24.57
CA LYS A 199 8.12 -2.89 25.28
C LYS A 199 7.42 -1.93 24.31
N LYS A 200 8.19 -1.22 23.47
CA LYS A 200 7.62 -0.30 22.46
C LYS A 200 6.81 -1.05 21.40
N ILE A 201 7.25 -2.24 20.98
CA ILE A 201 6.53 -3.09 20.02
C ILE A 201 5.22 -3.57 20.62
N GLY A 202 5.23 -4.06 21.86
CA GLY A 202 4.01 -4.49 22.56
C GLY A 202 3.03 -3.34 22.79
N CYS A 203 3.52 -2.15 23.17
CA CYS A 203 2.70 -0.95 23.27
C CYS A 203 2.10 -0.55 21.92
N ALA A 204 2.87 -0.61 20.85
CA ALA A 204 2.38 -0.30 19.51
C ALA A 204 1.31 -1.29 19.04
N LEU A 205 1.48 -2.59 19.28
CA LEU A 205 0.45 -3.60 19.01
C LEU A 205 -0.82 -3.34 19.83
N PHE A 206 -0.66 -3.06 21.13
CA PHE A 206 -1.80 -2.78 22.01
C PHE A 206 -2.59 -1.55 21.53
N LEU A 207 -1.92 -0.44 21.21
CA LEU A 207 -2.58 0.78 20.72
C LEU A 207 -3.27 0.56 19.38
N THR A 208 -2.67 -0.23 18.48
CA THR A 208 -3.29 -0.59 17.21
C THR A 208 -4.55 -1.41 17.42
N ALA A 209 -4.47 -2.46 18.24
CA ALA A 209 -5.60 -3.34 18.53
C ALA A 209 -6.72 -2.60 19.28
N ALA A 210 -6.37 -1.76 20.26
CA ALA A 210 -7.34 -0.97 20.99
C ALA A 210 -8.06 0.02 20.09
N SER A 211 -7.34 0.75 19.22
CA SER A 211 -7.94 1.67 18.25
C SER A 211 -8.87 0.96 17.28
N ALA A 212 -8.44 -0.18 16.72
CA ALA A 212 -9.27 -0.99 15.83
C ALA A 212 -10.52 -1.54 16.54
N ALA A 213 -10.39 -2.01 17.78
CA ALA A 213 -11.50 -2.51 18.58
C ALA A 213 -12.52 -1.42 18.93
N ILE A 214 -12.05 -0.19 19.24
CA ILE A 214 -12.91 0.95 19.49
C ILE A 214 -13.71 1.31 18.22
N CYS A 215 -13.02 1.41 17.07
CA CYS A 215 -13.67 1.69 15.80
C CYS A 215 -14.71 0.61 15.45
N PHE A 216 -14.37 -0.66 15.60
CA PHE A 216 -15.29 -1.77 15.36
C PHE A 216 -16.51 -1.73 16.29
N LYS A 217 -16.29 -1.56 17.61
CA LYS A 217 -17.39 -1.50 18.60
C LYS A 217 -18.33 -0.32 18.39
N LEU A 218 -17.81 0.82 17.95
CA LEU A 218 -18.59 2.05 17.72
C LEU A 218 -19.07 2.18 16.27
N SER A 219 -18.85 1.18 15.42
CA SER A 219 -19.17 1.18 13.99
C SER A 219 -18.60 2.41 13.25
N LEU A 220 -17.39 2.83 13.62
CA LEU A 220 -16.67 3.95 13.00
C LEU A 220 -15.90 3.44 11.79
N ASP A 221 -16.42 3.66 10.61
CA ASP A 221 -15.73 3.28 9.37
C ASP A 221 -14.52 4.19 9.13
N ASN A 222 -13.35 3.56 8.95
CA ASN A 222 -12.12 4.22 8.57
C ASN A 222 -11.47 3.39 7.45
N SER A 223 -11.67 3.84 6.22
CA SER A 223 -11.21 3.12 5.06
C SER A 223 -10.36 4.02 4.16
N PHE A 224 -9.08 3.65 4.02
CA PHE A 224 -8.20 4.30 3.06
C PHE A 224 -8.71 4.13 1.62
N TYR A 225 -9.25 2.94 1.34
CA TYR A 225 -9.76 2.59 0.02
C TYR A 225 -11.00 3.41 -0.37
N SER A 226 -12.01 3.47 0.48
CA SER A 226 -13.24 4.19 0.19
C SER A 226 -13.14 5.70 0.44
N GLY A 227 -12.06 6.16 1.08
CA GLY A 227 -11.90 7.58 1.43
C GLY A 227 -12.76 8.02 2.61
N VAL A 228 -13.20 7.08 3.46
CA VAL A 228 -13.99 7.36 4.66
C VAL A 228 -13.07 7.44 5.89
N LEU A 229 -13.28 8.42 6.73
CA LEU A 229 -12.49 8.62 7.94
C LEU A 229 -13.36 9.19 9.08
N CYS A 230 -14.14 8.32 9.72
CA CYS A 230 -15.04 8.70 10.82
C CYS A 230 -14.29 9.03 12.12
N ALA A 231 -13.12 8.42 12.33
CA ALA A 231 -12.29 8.63 13.52
C ALA A 231 -10.82 8.92 13.14
N PRO A 232 -10.50 10.13 12.60
CA PRO A 232 -9.17 10.45 12.06
C PRO A 232 -8.04 10.24 13.07
N ALA A 233 -8.23 10.63 14.33
CA ALA A 233 -7.23 10.48 15.38
C ALA A 233 -6.92 9.01 15.67
N LEU A 234 -7.95 8.17 15.80
CA LEU A 234 -7.78 6.72 16.03
C LEU A 234 -7.10 6.07 14.83
N TYR A 235 -7.44 6.49 13.61
CA TYR A 235 -6.82 5.95 12.40
C TYR A 235 -5.34 6.35 12.26
N LEU A 236 -4.98 7.59 12.60
CA LEU A 236 -3.58 8.02 12.63
C LEU A 236 -2.78 7.27 13.69
N ILE A 237 -3.38 7.01 14.88
CA ILE A 237 -2.75 6.21 15.94
C ILE A 237 -2.56 4.76 15.46
N SER A 238 -3.62 4.11 14.99
CA SER A 238 -3.54 2.72 14.55
C SER A 238 -2.57 2.54 13.38
N GLY A 239 -2.60 3.42 12.38
CA GLY A 239 -1.69 3.38 11.23
C GLY A 239 -0.22 3.57 11.62
N THR A 240 0.06 4.51 12.52
CA THR A 240 1.44 4.78 12.98
C THR A 240 1.95 3.68 13.90
N CYS A 241 1.14 3.25 14.86
CA CYS A 241 1.50 2.18 15.79
C CYS A 241 1.60 0.82 15.08
N GLY A 242 0.66 0.50 14.17
CA GLY A 242 0.70 -0.72 13.38
C GLY A 242 1.95 -0.81 12.49
N ALA A 243 2.31 0.29 11.83
CA ALA A 243 3.57 0.37 11.07
C ALA A 243 4.80 0.16 11.97
N SER A 244 4.79 0.74 13.18
CA SER A 244 5.86 0.59 14.18
C SER A 244 5.97 -0.85 14.67
N PHE A 245 4.83 -1.51 14.91
CA PHE A 245 4.75 -2.91 15.30
C PHE A 245 5.36 -3.80 14.21
N ILE A 246 4.90 -3.68 12.96
CA ILE A 246 5.40 -4.49 11.84
C ILE A 246 6.90 -4.25 11.61
N LEU A 247 7.37 -3.01 11.63
CA LEU A 247 8.79 -2.70 11.48
C LEU A 247 9.62 -3.29 12.62
N GLY A 248 9.10 -3.22 13.85
CA GLY A 248 9.73 -3.82 15.02
C GLY A 248 9.86 -5.33 14.93
N LEU A 249 8.87 -6.04 14.42
CA LEU A 249 8.92 -7.47 14.12
C LEU A 249 9.91 -7.77 13.00
N ALA A 250 9.80 -7.05 11.88
CA ALA A 250 10.61 -7.27 10.68
C ALA A 250 12.11 -7.20 10.94
N ARG A 251 12.54 -6.33 11.87
CA ARG A 251 13.95 -6.24 12.30
C ARG A 251 14.48 -7.46 13.03
N ARG A 252 13.60 -8.27 13.58
CA ARG A 252 13.96 -9.48 14.33
C ARG A 252 13.92 -10.74 13.46
N ILE A 253 13.52 -10.58 12.20
CA ILE A 253 13.40 -11.66 11.22
C ILE A 253 14.54 -11.49 10.19
N PRO A 254 15.68 -12.19 10.33
CA PRO A 254 16.84 -12.01 9.44
C PRO A 254 16.71 -12.83 8.14
N TRP A 255 15.50 -13.06 7.64
CA TRP A 255 15.26 -13.96 6.52
C TRP A 255 15.42 -13.25 5.17
N LYS A 256 16.41 -13.65 4.40
CA LYS A 256 16.67 -13.09 3.06
C LYS A 256 15.54 -13.32 2.07
N TRP A 257 14.85 -14.46 2.16
CA TRP A 257 13.71 -14.77 1.29
C TRP A 257 12.53 -13.82 1.55
N LEU A 258 12.31 -13.43 2.81
CA LEU A 258 11.28 -12.45 3.16
C LEU A 258 11.61 -11.07 2.58
N ALA A 259 12.87 -10.65 2.66
CA ALA A 259 13.32 -9.42 2.02
C ALA A 259 13.15 -9.46 0.49
N TRP A 260 13.34 -10.62 -0.15
CA TRP A 260 13.08 -10.79 -1.57
C TRP A 260 11.60 -10.56 -1.92
N ILE A 261 10.65 -11.09 -1.14
CA ILE A 261 9.21 -10.80 -1.29
C ILE A 261 8.97 -9.29 -1.14
N GLY A 262 9.51 -8.66 -0.10
CA GLY A 262 9.36 -7.24 0.16
C GLY A 262 9.88 -6.32 -0.96
N GLN A 263 10.90 -6.78 -1.70
CA GLN A 263 11.42 -6.09 -2.87
C GLN A 263 10.51 -6.19 -4.10
N ASN A 264 9.55 -7.09 -4.07
CA ASN A 264 8.67 -7.42 -5.18
C ASN A 264 7.18 -7.16 -4.85
N THR A 265 6.90 -6.47 -3.74
CA THR A 265 5.52 -6.16 -3.31
C THR A 265 4.70 -5.46 -4.37
N LEU A 266 5.33 -4.69 -5.26
CA LEU A 266 4.66 -4.00 -6.34
C LEU A 266 4.04 -4.97 -7.35
N VAL A 267 4.76 -6.02 -7.71
CA VAL A 267 4.25 -7.07 -8.63
C VAL A 267 3.09 -7.81 -7.97
N ILE A 268 3.31 -8.29 -6.73
CA ILE A 268 2.28 -9.01 -5.98
C ILE A 268 1.02 -8.14 -5.83
N MET A 269 1.17 -6.85 -5.56
CA MET A 269 0.05 -5.92 -5.42
C MET A 269 -0.76 -5.82 -6.73
N GLY A 270 -0.09 -5.74 -7.89
CA GLY A 270 -0.76 -5.59 -9.18
C GLY A 270 -1.38 -6.88 -9.73
N THR A 271 -1.02 -8.07 -9.20
CA THR A 271 -1.40 -9.34 -9.85
C THR A 271 -2.18 -10.32 -8.97
N HIS A 272 -2.03 -10.30 -7.66
CA HIS A 272 -2.65 -11.30 -6.77
C HIS A 272 -4.18 -11.38 -6.88
N GLN A 273 -4.87 -10.28 -7.14
CA GLN A 273 -6.32 -10.29 -7.31
C GLN A 273 -6.76 -10.93 -8.63
N LEU A 274 -5.92 -10.91 -9.66
CA LEU A 274 -6.22 -11.60 -10.91
C LEU A 274 -6.37 -13.11 -10.68
N VAL A 275 -5.54 -13.67 -9.80
CA VAL A 275 -5.66 -15.08 -9.38
C VAL A 275 -6.96 -15.29 -8.61
N LEU A 276 -7.32 -14.39 -7.70
CA LEU A 276 -8.55 -14.49 -6.90
C LEU A 276 -9.83 -14.43 -7.75
N TYR A 277 -9.84 -13.68 -8.84
CA TYR A 277 -11.02 -13.57 -9.71
C TYR A 277 -11.40 -14.89 -10.41
N THR A 278 -10.49 -15.87 -10.47
CA THR A 278 -10.76 -17.20 -11.05
C THR A 278 -11.18 -18.24 -10.04
N ILE A 279 -11.05 -17.97 -8.75
CA ILE A 279 -11.28 -18.98 -7.70
C ILE A 279 -12.64 -18.71 -7.04
N PRO A 280 -13.59 -19.67 -7.09
CA PRO A 280 -14.86 -19.52 -6.39
C PRO A 280 -14.64 -19.33 -4.88
N GLY A 281 -15.36 -18.39 -4.27
CA GLY A 281 -15.27 -18.12 -2.83
C GLY A 281 -15.80 -19.29 -2.01
N ASN A 282 -15.14 -19.59 -0.88
CA ASN A 282 -15.58 -20.57 0.10
C ASN A 282 -15.17 -20.13 1.50
N SER A 283 -16.07 -20.24 2.46
CA SER A 283 -15.88 -19.78 3.84
C SER A 283 -15.05 -20.70 4.74
N SER A 284 -14.62 -21.86 4.23
CA SER A 284 -13.80 -22.80 5.01
C SER A 284 -12.41 -22.21 5.31
N PRO A 285 -11.93 -22.31 6.58
CA PRO A 285 -10.56 -21.92 6.92
C PRO A 285 -9.49 -22.67 6.10
N LEU A 286 -9.75 -23.93 5.75
CA LEU A 286 -8.84 -24.73 4.93
C LEU A 286 -8.76 -24.17 3.49
N TRP A 287 -9.87 -23.70 2.95
CA TRP A 287 -9.89 -23.01 1.66
C TRP A 287 -9.08 -21.71 1.72
N VAL A 288 -9.25 -20.89 2.76
CA VAL A 288 -8.47 -19.65 2.95
C VAL A 288 -6.98 -19.95 2.96
N ALA A 289 -6.55 -20.96 3.73
CA ALA A 289 -5.15 -21.37 3.79
C ALA A 289 -4.64 -21.91 2.44
N GLY A 290 -5.43 -22.75 1.78
CA GLY A 290 -5.08 -23.33 0.46
C GLY A 290 -4.93 -22.26 -0.62
N VAL A 291 -5.87 -21.30 -0.68
CA VAL A 291 -5.80 -20.18 -1.64
C VAL A 291 -4.61 -19.26 -1.34
N PHE A 292 -4.31 -19.00 -0.06
CA PHE A 292 -3.13 -18.23 0.30
C PHE A 292 -1.83 -18.87 -0.19
N VAL A 293 -1.68 -20.19 0.00
CA VAL A 293 -0.51 -20.95 -0.50
C VAL A 293 -0.46 -20.95 -2.02
N LEU A 294 -1.61 -21.13 -2.69
CA LEU A 294 -1.70 -21.10 -4.15
C LEU A 294 -1.25 -19.74 -4.69
N ILE A 295 -1.79 -18.65 -4.14
CA ILE A 295 -1.39 -17.29 -4.55
C ILE A 295 0.10 -17.08 -4.30
N ALA A 296 0.64 -17.49 -3.15
CA ALA A 296 2.07 -17.36 -2.87
C ALA A 296 2.94 -18.09 -3.91
N ALA A 297 2.52 -19.29 -4.34
CA ALA A 297 3.21 -20.06 -5.36
C ALA A 297 3.13 -19.38 -6.75
N VAL A 298 1.93 -18.96 -7.17
CA VAL A 298 1.72 -18.27 -8.45
C VAL A 298 2.49 -16.94 -8.47
N GLU A 299 2.39 -16.13 -7.42
CA GLU A 299 3.08 -14.86 -7.33
C GLU A 299 4.60 -15.00 -7.33
N THR A 300 5.13 -16.07 -6.77
CA THR A 300 6.57 -16.38 -6.86
C THR A 300 7.01 -16.54 -8.31
N ALA A 301 6.23 -17.27 -9.12
CA ALA A 301 6.50 -17.44 -10.54
C ALA A 301 6.32 -16.12 -11.32
N VAL A 302 5.23 -15.38 -11.06
CA VAL A 302 4.95 -14.08 -11.71
C VAL A 302 6.08 -13.08 -11.40
N VAL A 303 6.51 -12.99 -10.16
CA VAL A 303 7.62 -12.14 -9.72
C VAL A 303 8.92 -12.54 -10.45
N TYR A 304 9.22 -13.83 -10.55
CA TYR A 304 10.40 -14.32 -11.26
C TYR A 304 10.36 -13.92 -12.75
N LEU A 305 9.25 -14.20 -13.43
CA LEU A 305 9.07 -13.89 -14.86
C LEU A 305 9.14 -12.38 -15.12
N THR A 306 8.44 -11.58 -14.31
CA THR A 306 8.40 -10.12 -14.46
C THR A 306 9.78 -9.50 -14.24
N ASN A 307 10.53 -9.95 -13.23
CA ASN A 307 11.90 -9.48 -13.00
C ASN A 307 12.86 -9.87 -14.12
N ARG A 308 12.63 -11.02 -14.76
CA ARG A 308 13.50 -11.51 -15.85
C ARG A 308 13.22 -10.82 -17.18
N PHE A 309 11.94 -10.65 -17.54
CA PHE A 309 11.55 -10.21 -18.88
C PHE A 309 11.15 -8.73 -18.94
N CYS A 310 10.56 -8.18 -17.87
CA CYS A 310 9.97 -6.86 -17.87
C CYS A 310 10.43 -5.99 -16.68
N PRO A 311 11.73 -5.99 -16.26
CA PRO A 311 12.16 -5.26 -15.06
C PRO A 311 11.90 -3.76 -15.15
N GLU A 312 12.00 -3.17 -16.32
CA GLU A 312 11.81 -1.73 -16.54
C GLU A 312 10.34 -1.32 -16.34
N LEU A 313 9.39 -2.19 -16.72
CA LEU A 313 7.96 -1.96 -16.58
C LEU A 313 7.49 -2.02 -15.10
N ILE A 314 8.30 -2.58 -14.21
CA ILE A 314 8.08 -2.57 -12.76
C ILE A 314 9.02 -1.60 -12.02
N GLY A 315 9.60 -0.62 -12.75
CA GLY A 315 10.45 0.42 -12.19
C GLY A 315 11.84 -0.03 -11.74
N LYS A 316 12.30 -1.21 -12.18
CA LYS A 316 13.64 -1.74 -11.91
C LYS A 316 14.58 -1.48 -13.10
N LYS A 317 15.87 -1.39 -12.82
CA LYS A 317 16.89 -1.35 -13.88
C LYS A 317 17.14 -2.76 -14.39
N ARG A 318 17.31 -2.91 -15.71
CA ARG A 318 17.81 -4.16 -16.30
C ARG A 318 19.24 -4.41 -15.79
N LYS A 319 19.50 -5.59 -15.30
CA LYS A 319 20.90 -6.01 -15.02
C LYS A 319 21.58 -6.20 -16.35
N GLU A 320 22.67 -5.48 -16.59
CA GLU A 320 23.54 -5.78 -17.71
C GLU A 320 24.08 -7.22 -17.53
N PRO A 321 24.10 -8.02 -18.60
CA PRO A 321 24.73 -9.33 -18.51
C PRO A 321 26.20 -9.10 -18.10
N SER A 322 26.64 -9.73 -17.00
CA SER A 322 28.06 -9.86 -16.70
C SER A 322 28.63 -10.78 -17.79
N TYR A 323 29.38 -10.23 -18.70
CA TYR A 323 30.26 -10.99 -19.56
C TYR A 323 31.49 -11.33 -18.70
N ASP A 324 31.41 -12.40 -17.91
CA ASP A 324 32.54 -13.10 -17.32
C ASP A 324 32.80 -14.38 -18.13
#